data_d64e56e8ccfea21dd00cb22e82e365c2
#
_entry.id   d64e56e8ccfea21dd00cb22e82e365c2
#
_cell.length_a   1.000
_cell.length_b   1.000
_cell.length_c   1.000
_cell.angle_alpha   90.00
_cell.angle_beta   90.00
_cell.angle_gamma   90.00
#
_symmetry.space_group_name_H-M   'P 1'
#
loop_
_entity.id
_entity.type
_entity.pdbx_description
1 polymer ?
#
loop_
_entity_poly.entity_id
_entity_poly.type
_entity_poly.pdbx_seq_one_letter_code
_entity_poly.pdbx_strand_id
1 'polypeptide(L)'
;MSYELIYRADLGTAHSPFRVISQPTGREVGWINRFLDQCCIRGLAWHTLRGYAFDLTHFIRWWADRHSTDEVTEQALTSSSLLDYLRYQADQQPRPAASTINTRVWMAERALRCQFPEAVPPAAPGFPQFYWRQSKLGYGRVRPAMKRLRVKVPKRVVMPLSVDEVSRFWSSFRTCRDLAIVGLMLLQGLRSGEVLALDQEDLILSEAQIRVRGKGNKVRLLPLAPEAVQLLQHYLRLERPPRCGAALFVCLKGRARGTRMTAAGLRSLFRHHRQTTGIAKAHPHRFRHTFATDMIRAGISLPALMQLMGHAQIETTMVYVSITPQDVYQEYVRAVAQLVRPVPPSES
;
A
#
# COMPACT_ATOMS: atom_id res chain seq x y z
N MET A 1 18.56 -26.52 -10.66
CA MET A 1 17.53 -26.79 -9.59
C MET A 1 16.41 -25.79 -9.74
N SER A 2 15.16 -26.20 -9.61
CA SER A 2 14.04 -25.25 -9.61
C SER A 2 13.45 -25.16 -8.22
N TYR A 3 12.95 -23.95 -7.85
CA TYR A 3 12.37 -23.70 -6.53
C TYR A 3 10.95 -23.19 -6.69
N GLU A 4 10.06 -23.64 -5.82
CA GLU A 4 8.66 -23.30 -5.87
C GLU A 4 8.17 -22.81 -4.51
N LEU A 5 7.21 -21.88 -4.57
CA LEU A 5 6.46 -21.42 -3.41
C LEU A 5 5.16 -22.20 -3.33
N ILE A 6 4.98 -22.97 -2.28
CA ILE A 6 3.75 -23.70 -2.00
C ILE A 6 3.01 -23.09 -0.82
N TYR A 7 1.69 -23.36 -0.77
CA TYR A 7 0.83 -22.98 0.33
C TYR A 7 0.39 -24.23 1.10
N ARG A 8 0.61 -24.25 2.40
CA ARG A 8 0.24 -25.34 3.32
C ARG A 8 -0.63 -24.78 4.43
N ALA A 9 -1.92 -25.09 4.37
CA ALA A 9 -2.87 -24.66 5.40
C ALA A 9 -2.83 -25.50 6.68
N ASP A 10 -2.21 -26.68 6.61
CA ASP A 10 -2.14 -27.70 7.67
C ASP A 10 -1.07 -27.40 8.74
N LEU A 11 -0.23 -26.41 8.51
CA LEU A 11 0.79 -26.01 9.47
C LEU A 11 0.18 -25.20 10.62
N GLY A 12 0.61 -25.50 11.85
CA GLY A 12 0.16 -24.76 13.04
C GLY A 12 0.50 -23.27 13.02
N THR A 13 -0.12 -22.50 13.91
CA THR A 13 -0.03 -21.03 13.96
C THR A 13 1.38 -20.47 14.15
N ALA A 14 2.33 -21.28 14.63
CA ALA A 14 3.73 -20.91 14.77
C ALA A 14 4.52 -20.95 13.44
N HIS A 15 3.94 -21.53 12.41
CA HIS A 15 4.59 -21.72 11.12
C HIS A 15 3.92 -20.87 10.04
N SER A 16 4.74 -20.34 9.14
CA SER A 16 4.23 -19.68 7.95
C SER A 16 3.54 -20.69 7.03
N PRO A 17 2.32 -20.42 6.54
CA PRO A 17 1.67 -21.29 5.57
C PRO A 17 2.35 -21.26 4.19
N PHE A 18 3.28 -20.34 3.98
CA PHE A 18 4.06 -20.24 2.76
C PHE A 18 5.41 -20.92 2.96
N ARG A 19 5.69 -21.93 2.11
CA ARG A 19 6.94 -22.71 2.17
C ARG A 19 7.66 -22.65 0.84
N VAL A 20 8.97 -22.44 0.88
CA VAL A 20 9.83 -22.53 -0.30
C VAL A 20 10.45 -23.91 -0.33
N ILE A 21 10.23 -24.63 -1.42
CA ILE A 21 10.73 -25.99 -1.62
C ILE A 21 11.59 -26.10 -2.86
N SER A 22 12.51 -27.05 -2.87
CA SER A 22 13.33 -27.45 -4.03
C SER A 22 12.61 -28.51 -4.85
N GLN A 23 12.57 -28.36 -6.18
CA GLN A 23 12.04 -29.34 -7.09
C GLN A 23 13.19 -30.13 -7.76
N PRO A 24 13.07 -31.44 -8.03
CA PRO A 24 11.88 -32.28 -7.80
C PRO A 24 11.79 -32.91 -6.41
N THR A 25 12.76 -32.68 -5.53
CA THR A 25 12.88 -33.41 -4.24
C THR A 25 11.80 -33.07 -3.23
N GLY A 26 11.10 -31.94 -3.36
CA GLY A 26 10.16 -31.45 -2.35
C GLY A 26 10.82 -30.99 -1.04
N ARG A 27 12.17 -30.99 -0.95
CA ARG A 27 12.90 -30.57 0.26
C ARG A 27 12.69 -29.09 0.54
N GLU A 28 12.37 -28.77 1.79
CA GLU A 28 12.23 -27.38 2.24
C GLU A 28 13.57 -26.63 2.26
N VAL A 29 13.58 -25.39 1.80
CA VAL A 29 14.73 -24.50 1.95
C VAL A 29 14.73 -23.95 3.39
N GLY A 30 15.41 -24.68 4.28
CA GLY A 30 15.27 -24.55 5.74
C GLY A 30 15.49 -23.13 6.28
N TRP A 31 16.53 -22.41 5.83
CA TRP A 31 16.83 -21.07 6.33
C TRP A 31 15.76 -20.04 5.93
N ILE A 32 15.18 -20.14 4.72
CA ILE A 32 14.09 -19.27 4.27
C ILE A 32 12.84 -19.56 5.09
N ASN A 33 12.50 -20.84 5.25
CA ASN A 33 11.28 -21.23 5.95
C ASN A 33 11.35 -20.88 7.44
N ARG A 34 12.52 -21.02 8.10
CA ARG A 34 12.72 -20.52 9.46
C ARG A 34 12.51 -19.01 9.58
N PHE A 35 13.02 -18.24 8.63
CA PHE A 35 12.80 -16.79 8.62
C PHE A 35 11.31 -16.44 8.45
N LEU A 36 10.59 -17.13 7.57
CA LEU A 36 9.15 -16.94 7.38
C LEU A 36 8.36 -17.32 8.64
N ASP A 37 8.76 -18.38 9.35
CA ASP A 37 8.16 -18.79 10.62
C ASP A 37 8.36 -17.71 11.71
N GLN A 38 9.55 -17.15 11.83
CA GLN A 38 9.79 -16.04 12.74
C GLN A 38 8.92 -14.81 12.40
N CYS A 39 8.74 -14.53 11.12
CA CYS A 39 7.85 -13.46 10.67
C CYS A 39 6.37 -13.76 11.02
N CYS A 40 5.95 -15.03 10.93
CA CYS A 40 4.61 -15.47 11.29
C CYS A 40 4.36 -15.32 12.80
N ILE A 41 5.28 -15.79 13.64
CA ILE A 41 5.21 -15.66 15.11
C ILE A 41 5.12 -14.18 15.52
N ARG A 42 5.78 -13.29 14.81
CA ARG A 42 5.70 -11.82 15.03
C ARG A 42 4.38 -11.21 14.58
N GLY A 43 3.42 -12.00 14.11
CA GLY A 43 2.10 -11.54 13.70
C GLY A 43 2.06 -10.79 12.36
N LEU A 44 2.99 -11.05 11.44
CA LEU A 44 2.92 -10.43 10.12
C LEU A 44 1.70 -10.93 9.35
N ALA A 45 1.03 -10.00 8.66
CA ALA A 45 -0.16 -10.33 7.88
C ALA A 45 0.15 -11.33 6.75
N TRP A 46 -0.80 -12.20 6.45
CA TRP A 46 -0.73 -13.26 5.45
C TRP A 46 -0.17 -12.79 4.09
N HIS A 47 -0.68 -11.67 3.57
CA HIS A 47 -0.21 -11.11 2.29
C HIS A 47 1.25 -10.62 2.35
N THR A 48 1.72 -10.18 3.53
CA THR A 48 3.12 -9.78 3.73
C THR A 48 4.04 -11.00 3.71
N LEU A 49 3.65 -12.08 4.43
CA LEU A 49 4.39 -13.36 4.42
C LEU A 49 4.49 -13.92 3.00
N ARG A 50 3.38 -13.88 2.25
CA ARG A 50 3.37 -14.31 0.85
C ARG A 50 4.34 -13.50 -0.01
N GLY A 51 4.35 -12.17 0.15
CA GLY A 51 5.28 -11.29 -0.58
C GLY A 51 6.74 -11.63 -0.27
N TYR A 52 7.07 -11.80 1.00
CA TYR A 52 8.41 -12.19 1.45
C TYR A 52 8.85 -13.54 0.87
N ALA A 53 7.94 -14.51 0.88
CA ALA A 53 8.22 -15.84 0.32
C ALA A 53 8.49 -15.77 -1.19
N PHE A 54 7.76 -14.95 -1.96
CA PHE A 54 8.03 -14.74 -3.39
C PHE A 54 9.39 -14.09 -3.62
N ASP A 55 9.74 -13.06 -2.87
CA ASP A 55 11.02 -12.37 -3.02
C ASP A 55 12.21 -13.28 -2.67
N LEU A 56 12.06 -14.11 -1.63
CA LEU A 56 13.08 -15.07 -1.24
C LEU A 56 13.18 -16.27 -2.20
N THR A 57 12.07 -16.70 -2.80
CA THR A 57 12.09 -17.71 -3.86
C THR A 57 12.85 -17.19 -5.08
N HIS A 58 12.72 -15.90 -5.40
CA HIS A 58 13.49 -15.31 -6.49
C HIS A 58 15.00 -15.26 -6.14
N PHE A 59 15.34 -14.95 -4.88
CA PHE A 59 16.73 -14.92 -4.43
C PHE A 59 17.38 -16.33 -4.49
N ILE A 60 16.71 -17.36 -3.96
CA ILE A 60 17.29 -18.70 -3.92
C ILE A 60 17.45 -19.30 -5.33
N ARG A 61 16.57 -18.97 -6.28
CA ARG A 61 16.74 -19.36 -7.68
C ARG A 61 18.06 -18.79 -8.25
N TRP A 62 18.27 -17.48 -8.10
CA TRP A 62 19.50 -16.83 -8.53
C TRP A 62 20.74 -17.41 -7.84
N TRP A 63 20.65 -17.65 -6.52
CA TRP A 63 21.76 -18.20 -5.75
C TRP A 63 22.15 -19.58 -6.24
N ALA A 64 21.19 -20.48 -6.41
CA ALA A 64 21.41 -21.84 -6.86
C ALA A 64 21.96 -21.92 -8.30
N ASP A 65 21.48 -21.06 -9.19
CA ASP A 65 21.98 -20.96 -10.56
C ASP A 65 23.46 -20.52 -10.59
N ARG A 66 23.87 -19.65 -9.66
CA ARG A 66 25.23 -19.13 -9.60
C ARG A 66 26.21 -20.06 -8.86
N HIS A 67 25.76 -20.72 -7.82
CA HIS A 67 26.62 -21.52 -6.92
C HIS A 67 26.43 -23.02 -7.08
N SER A 68 25.52 -23.48 -7.93
CA SER A 68 25.14 -24.88 -8.14
C SER A 68 24.69 -25.61 -6.87
N THR A 69 24.28 -24.85 -5.84
CA THR A 69 23.80 -25.35 -4.54
C THR A 69 22.72 -24.43 -3.98
N ASP A 70 21.79 -25.00 -3.22
CA ASP A 70 20.79 -24.27 -2.43
C ASP A 70 21.24 -23.98 -1.00
N GLU A 71 22.38 -24.51 -0.61
CA GLU A 71 22.95 -24.21 0.68
C GLU A 71 23.68 -22.86 0.64
N VAL A 72 23.11 -21.92 1.39
CA VAL A 72 23.77 -20.66 1.67
C VAL A 72 24.58 -20.86 2.94
N THR A 73 25.89 -20.80 2.81
CA THR A 73 26.83 -20.88 3.94
C THR A 73 27.46 -19.53 4.20
N GLU A 74 27.93 -19.31 5.41
CA GLU A 74 28.60 -18.07 5.79
C GLU A 74 29.84 -17.80 4.95
N GLN A 75 30.59 -18.86 4.64
CA GLN A 75 31.80 -18.80 3.81
C GLN A 75 31.51 -18.42 2.35
N ALA A 76 30.34 -18.81 1.82
CA ALA A 76 29.93 -18.48 0.46
C ALA A 76 29.35 -17.07 0.33
N LEU A 77 28.94 -16.46 1.46
CA LEU A 77 28.45 -15.09 1.51
C LEU A 77 29.60 -14.09 1.50
N THR A 78 29.83 -13.48 0.36
CA THR A 78 30.82 -12.40 0.22
C THR A 78 30.15 -11.03 0.41
N SER A 79 30.94 -10.00 0.70
CA SER A 79 30.44 -8.61 0.77
C SER A 79 29.81 -8.13 -0.54
N SER A 80 30.12 -8.78 -1.67
CA SER A 80 29.55 -8.46 -2.98
C SER A 80 28.30 -9.26 -3.34
N SER A 81 27.95 -10.34 -2.62
CA SER A 81 26.83 -11.23 -3.00
C SER A 81 25.52 -10.51 -3.24
N LEU A 82 25.16 -9.55 -2.37
CA LEU A 82 23.94 -8.74 -2.56
C LEU A 82 24.07 -7.75 -3.72
N LEU A 83 25.27 -7.24 -4.00
CA LEU A 83 25.53 -6.40 -5.17
C LEU A 83 25.40 -7.19 -6.47
N ASP A 84 25.91 -8.41 -6.49
CA ASP A 84 25.79 -9.31 -7.64
C ASP A 84 24.34 -9.71 -7.89
N TYR A 85 23.56 -9.95 -6.82
CA TYR A 85 22.13 -10.17 -6.95
C TYR A 85 21.37 -8.95 -7.48
N LEU A 86 21.78 -7.73 -7.09
CA LEU A 86 21.22 -6.50 -7.62
C LEU A 86 21.55 -6.36 -9.12
N ARG A 87 22.83 -6.60 -9.53
CA ARG A 87 23.28 -6.55 -10.92
C ARG A 87 22.50 -7.54 -11.77
N TYR A 88 22.41 -8.79 -11.34
CA TYR A 88 21.63 -9.83 -12.01
C TYR A 88 20.21 -9.36 -12.34
N GLN A 89 19.51 -8.75 -11.37
CA GLN A 89 18.16 -8.24 -11.62
C GLN A 89 18.13 -7.03 -12.55
N ALA A 90 19.16 -6.17 -12.48
CA ALA A 90 19.25 -4.99 -13.35
C ALA A 90 19.47 -5.34 -14.82
N ASP A 91 20.12 -6.50 -15.08
CA ASP A 91 20.46 -6.99 -16.41
C ASP A 91 19.37 -7.87 -17.05
N GLN A 92 18.31 -8.21 -16.29
CA GLN A 92 17.17 -8.99 -16.82
C GLN A 92 16.41 -8.25 -17.93
N GLN A 93 15.92 -9.01 -18.92
CA GLN A 93 15.06 -8.51 -19.99
C GLN A 93 13.69 -9.25 -19.95
N PRO A 94 12.56 -8.55 -19.73
CA PRO A 94 12.46 -7.11 -19.43
C PRO A 94 12.98 -6.79 -18.02
N ARG A 95 13.61 -5.64 -17.87
CA ARG A 95 14.15 -5.18 -16.58
C ARG A 95 13.03 -4.95 -15.57
N PRO A 96 13.09 -5.55 -14.36
CA PRO A 96 12.13 -5.27 -13.31
C PRO A 96 12.15 -3.80 -12.88
N ALA A 97 11.03 -3.32 -12.36
CA ALA A 97 10.97 -1.97 -11.82
C ALA A 97 11.98 -1.77 -10.67
N ALA A 98 12.60 -0.60 -10.58
CA ALA A 98 13.60 -0.28 -9.55
C ALA A 98 13.06 -0.51 -8.11
N SER A 99 11.77 -0.27 -7.87
CA SER A 99 11.11 -0.57 -6.59
C SER A 99 11.08 -2.09 -6.31
N THR A 100 10.83 -2.92 -7.33
CA THR A 100 10.82 -4.39 -7.21
C THR A 100 12.22 -4.90 -6.89
N ILE A 101 13.24 -4.43 -7.61
CA ILE A 101 14.65 -4.77 -7.35
C ILE A 101 15.00 -4.44 -5.89
N ASN A 102 14.69 -3.22 -5.46
CA ASN A 102 14.97 -2.76 -4.10
C ASN A 102 14.26 -3.60 -3.03
N THR A 103 13.02 -4.00 -3.26
CA THR A 103 12.25 -4.84 -2.33
C THR A 103 12.89 -6.22 -2.21
N ARG A 104 13.25 -6.85 -3.32
CA ARG A 104 13.89 -8.17 -3.34
C ARG A 104 15.27 -8.16 -2.69
N VAL A 105 16.11 -7.15 -2.97
CA VAL A 105 17.43 -7.00 -2.33
C VAL A 105 17.27 -6.78 -0.84
N TRP A 106 16.36 -5.91 -0.42
CA TRP A 106 16.08 -5.66 0.99
C TRP A 106 15.58 -6.93 1.72
N MET A 107 14.75 -7.73 1.04
CA MET A 107 14.23 -8.97 1.63
C MET A 107 15.33 -10.01 1.78
N ALA A 108 16.17 -10.20 0.76
CA ALA A 108 17.32 -11.08 0.82
C ALA A 108 18.30 -10.67 1.93
N GLU A 109 18.67 -9.39 1.99
CA GLU A 109 19.53 -8.83 3.04
C GLU A 109 18.97 -9.12 4.44
N ARG A 110 17.66 -8.91 4.64
CA ARG A 110 17.01 -9.10 5.92
C ARG A 110 16.97 -10.56 6.35
N ALA A 111 16.66 -11.48 5.44
CA ALA A 111 16.61 -12.90 5.73
C ALA A 111 18.01 -13.49 5.97
N LEU A 112 18.99 -13.09 5.14
CA LEU A 112 20.38 -13.48 5.31
C LEU A 112 20.97 -12.98 6.63
N ARG A 113 20.69 -11.75 7.02
CA ARG A 113 21.13 -11.20 8.29
C ARG A 113 20.53 -11.94 9.49
N CYS A 114 19.29 -12.39 9.37
CA CYS A 114 18.63 -13.18 10.40
C CYS A 114 19.28 -14.57 10.57
N GLN A 115 19.73 -15.16 9.47
CA GLN A 115 20.33 -16.50 9.45
C GLN A 115 21.85 -16.47 9.69
N PHE A 116 22.55 -15.44 9.20
CA PHE A 116 24.00 -15.30 9.21
C PHE A 116 24.39 -13.89 9.73
N PRO A 117 24.20 -13.62 11.03
CA PRO A 117 24.39 -12.28 11.60
C PRO A 117 25.83 -11.79 11.49
N GLU A 118 26.83 -12.67 11.52
CA GLU A 118 28.25 -12.32 11.41
C GLU A 118 28.64 -11.98 9.97
N ALA A 119 28.14 -12.73 8.99
CA ALA A 119 28.42 -12.49 7.56
C ALA A 119 27.67 -11.27 6.99
N VAL A 120 26.48 -11.00 7.53
CA VAL A 120 25.67 -9.84 7.17
C VAL A 120 25.35 -9.04 8.44
N PRO A 121 26.36 -8.39 9.04
CA PRO A 121 26.16 -7.68 10.29
C PRO A 121 25.02 -6.67 10.16
N PRO A 122 24.25 -6.43 11.22
CA PRO A 122 23.36 -5.31 11.27
C PRO A 122 24.20 -4.11 10.93
N ALA A 123 23.73 -3.34 9.96
CA ALA A 123 24.31 -2.02 9.76
C ALA A 123 24.44 -1.43 11.17
N ALA A 124 25.70 -1.26 11.61
CA ALA A 124 26.06 -1.09 13.01
C ALA A 124 24.97 -0.31 13.72
N PRO A 125 24.51 -0.70 14.92
CA PRO A 125 23.77 0.20 15.77
C PRO A 125 24.72 1.30 16.16
N GLY A 126 25.12 2.10 15.18
CA GLY A 126 25.60 3.41 15.47
C GLY A 126 24.46 3.98 16.29
N PHE A 127 24.65 4.22 17.59
CA PHE A 127 23.91 5.27 18.23
C PHE A 127 23.73 6.30 17.13
N PRO A 128 22.50 6.72 16.80
CA PRO A 128 22.33 7.70 15.78
C PRO A 128 23.24 8.85 16.19
N GLN A 129 24.44 8.89 15.62
CA GLN A 129 25.30 10.04 15.78
C GLN A 129 24.53 11.09 15.03
N PHE A 130 23.71 11.80 15.78
CA PHE A 130 22.97 12.95 15.29
C PHE A 130 24.03 14.02 15.03
N TYR A 131 24.53 14.04 13.81
CA TYR A 131 25.32 15.18 13.37
C TYR A 131 24.35 16.37 13.22
N TRP A 132 24.59 17.38 14.02
CA TRP A 132 23.94 18.67 13.84
C TRP A 132 24.48 19.25 12.53
N ARG A 133 23.67 19.25 11.51
CA ARG A 133 24.01 19.93 10.26
C ARG A 133 23.23 21.22 10.21
N GLN A 134 23.94 22.32 9.99
CA GLN A 134 23.31 23.60 9.70
C GLN A 134 22.52 23.47 8.39
N SER A 135 21.21 23.56 8.48
CA SER A 135 20.34 23.69 7.30
C SER A 135 20.05 25.17 7.08
N LYS A 136 19.60 25.53 5.88
CA LYS A 136 19.15 26.90 5.57
C LYS A 136 18.01 27.40 6.48
N LEU A 137 17.36 26.52 7.21
CA LEU A 137 16.24 26.77 8.13
C LEU A 137 16.61 26.56 9.60
N GLY A 138 17.89 26.41 9.94
CA GLY A 138 18.36 26.19 11.31
C GLY A 138 19.01 24.82 11.53
N TYR A 139 19.28 24.48 12.80
CA TYR A 139 19.89 23.21 13.16
C TYR A 139 18.87 22.08 13.15
N GLY A 140 19.05 21.11 12.28
CA GLY A 140 18.23 19.91 12.19
C GLY A 140 19.03 18.65 12.53
N ARG A 141 18.40 17.68 13.21
CA ARG A 141 18.97 16.34 13.38
C ARG A 141 18.94 15.60 12.06
N VAL A 142 20.10 15.39 11.45
CA VAL A 142 20.22 14.55 10.27
C VAL A 142 20.55 13.13 10.71
N ARG A 143 19.65 12.17 10.45
CA ARG A 143 20.02 10.75 10.54
C ARG A 143 21.05 10.48 9.45
N PRO A 144 22.23 9.92 9.77
CA PRO A 144 23.14 9.48 8.73
C PRO A 144 22.35 8.50 7.83
N ALA A 145 22.21 8.87 6.57
CA ALA A 145 21.61 7.98 5.59
C ALA A 145 22.56 6.81 5.44
N MET A 146 22.26 5.68 6.10
CA MET A 146 22.97 4.44 5.82
C MET A 146 22.83 4.21 4.32
N LYS A 147 23.96 4.10 3.63
CA LYS A 147 24.02 3.79 2.20
C LYS A 147 23.52 2.36 1.98
N ARG A 148 22.19 2.18 1.99
CA ARG A 148 21.57 0.91 1.63
C ARG A 148 21.83 0.65 0.15
N LEU A 149 22.18 -0.60 -0.14
CA LEU A 149 22.29 -1.05 -1.52
C LEU A 149 20.92 -0.95 -2.20
N ARG A 150 20.77 -0.01 -3.13
CA ARG A 150 19.50 0.21 -3.84
C ARG A 150 19.70 0.91 -5.18
N VAL A 151 18.83 0.60 -6.11
CA VAL A 151 18.65 1.34 -7.36
C VAL A 151 17.86 2.61 -7.10
N LYS A 152 18.26 3.72 -7.73
CA LYS A 152 17.50 4.97 -7.66
C LYS A 152 16.11 4.78 -8.28
N VAL A 153 15.08 5.02 -7.48
CA VAL A 153 13.69 5.01 -7.96
C VAL A 153 13.34 6.41 -8.44
N PRO A 154 12.98 6.58 -9.72
CA PRO A 154 12.54 7.88 -10.20
C PRO A 154 11.25 8.30 -9.47
N LYS A 155 11.21 9.54 -9.00
CA LYS A 155 9.99 10.11 -8.43
C LYS A 155 8.95 10.24 -9.54
N ARG A 156 7.92 9.42 -9.51
CA ARG A 156 6.77 9.57 -10.41
C ARG A 156 5.75 10.47 -9.72
N VAL A 157 5.47 11.59 -10.34
CA VAL A 157 4.30 12.38 -9.95
C VAL A 157 3.06 11.59 -10.37
N VAL A 158 2.26 11.21 -9.39
CA VAL A 158 1.02 10.48 -9.63
C VAL A 158 -0.07 11.50 -9.90
N MET A 159 -0.46 11.69 -11.17
CA MET A 159 -1.54 12.61 -11.53
C MET A 159 -2.91 12.04 -11.11
N PRO A 160 -3.80 12.84 -10.49
CA PRO A 160 -5.17 12.42 -10.20
C PRO A 160 -5.93 12.14 -11.50
N LEU A 161 -7.12 11.57 -11.38
CA LEU A 161 -8.07 11.50 -12.50
C LEU A 161 -8.63 12.91 -12.73
N SER A 162 -8.83 13.27 -14.00
CA SER A 162 -9.56 14.49 -14.35
C SER A 162 -11.07 14.31 -14.09
N VAL A 163 -11.81 15.41 -14.03
CA VAL A 163 -13.27 15.39 -13.86
C VAL A 163 -13.93 14.56 -14.97
N ASP A 164 -13.50 14.75 -16.22
CA ASP A 164 -14.04 13.99 -17.37
C ASP A 164 -13.74 12.50 -17.27
N GLU A 165 -12.52 12.12 -16.81
CA GLU A 165 -12.15 10.73 -16.63
C GLU A 165 -12.98 10.08 -15.50
N VAL A 166 -13.19 10.80 -14.40
CA VAL A 166 -14.07 10.35 -13.32
C VAL A 166 -15.49 10.18 -13.84
N SER A 167 -16.03 11.16 -14.53
CA SER A 167 -17.41 11.12 -15.08
C SER A 167 -17.60 9.97 -16.06
N ARG A 168 -16.70 9.80 -17.03
CA ARG A 168 -16.77 8.68 -17.99
C ARG A 168 -16.64 7.33 -17.31
N PHE A 169 -15.74 7.19 -16.34
CA PHE A 169 -15.58 5.95 -15.61
C PHE A 169 -16.80 5.64 -14.76
N TRP A 170 -17.34 6.64 -14.08
CA TRP A 170 -18.55 6.55 -13.27
C TRP A 170 -19.77 6.11 -14.08
N SER A 171 -19.99 6.74 -15.23
CA SER A 171 -21.11 6.43 -16.12
C SER A 171 -21.04 5.04 -16.77
N SER A 172 -19.88 4.38 -16.69
CA SER A 172 -19.74 3.02 -17.20
C SER A 172 -20.34 1.94 -16.29
N PHE A 173 -20.59 2.26 -15.01
CA PHE A 173 -21.19 1.33 -14.05
C PHE A 173 -22.70 1.24 -14.22
N ARG A 174 -23.25 0.03 -14.05
CA ARG A 174 -24.67 -0.27 -14.16
C ARG A 174 -25.29 -0.78 -12.86
N THR A 175 -24.50 -1.00 -11.82
CA THR A 175 -24.99 -1.51 -10.54
C THR A 175 -24.70 -0.51 -9.43
N CYS A 176 -25.68 -0.34 -8.53
CA CYS A 176 -25.53 0.50 -7.34
C CYS A 176 -24.40 0.00 -6.42
N ARG A 177 -24.17 -1.33 -6.38
CA ARG A 177 -23.05 -1.92 -5.67
C ARG A 177 -21.71 -1.35 -6.15
N ASP A 178 -21.48 -1.37 -7.45
CA ASP A 178 -20.20 -0.99 -8.02
C ASP A 178 -19.97 0.52 -7.90
N LEU A 179 -21.03 1.30 -8.08
CA LEU A 179 -21.03 2.74 -7.83
C LEU A 179 -20.75 3.06 -6.36
N ALA A 180 -21.35 2.33 -5.41
CA ALA A 180 -21.09 2.52 -3.98
C ALA A 180 -19.62 2.18 -3.62
N ILE A 181 -19.06 1.10 -4.18
CA ILE A 181 -17.66 0.73 -3.99
C ILE A 181 -16.72 1.84 -4.47
N VAL A 182 -16.92 2.32 -5.70
CA VAL A 182 -16.08 3.39 -6.26
C VAL A 182 -16.32 4.72 -5.57
N GLY A 183 -17.56 4.99 -5.17
CA GLY A 183 -17.95 6.17 -4.38
C GLY A 183 -17.19 6.25 -3.06
N LEU A 184 -17.11 5.16 -2.30
CA LEU A 184 -16.34 5.13 -1.06
C LEU A 184 -14.83 5.36 -1.29
N MET A 185 -14.30 4.99 -2.44
CA MET A 185 -12.90 5.28 -2.77
C MET A 185 -12.68 6.73 -3.22
N LEU A 186 -13.65 7.30 -3.94
CA LEU A 186 -13.57 8.64 -4.52
C LEU A 186 -13.97 9.74 -3.52
N LEU A 187 -15.01 9.50 -2.71
CA LEU A 187 -15.62 10.51 -1.83
C LEU A 187 -15.11 10.42 -0.38
N GLN A 188 -14.65 9.25 0.08
CA GLN A 188 -14.11 9.04 1.42
C GLN A 188 -12.65 8.57 1.43
N GLY A 189 -12.08 8.35 0.27
CA GLY A 189 -10.68 7.95 0.14
C GLY A 189 -10.34 6.57 0.71
N LEU A 190 -11.29 5.63 0.80
CA LEU A 190 -11.06 4.29 1.34
C LEU A 190 -10.09 3.49 0.46
N ARG A 191 -9.28 2.64 1.11
CA ARG A 191 -8.47 1.63 0.39
C ARG A 191 -9.35 0.48 -0.08
N SER A 192 -8.98 -0.16 -1.19
CA SER A 192 -9.70 -1.33 -1.70
C SER A 192 -9.89 -2.43 -0.65
N GLY A 193 -8.87 -2.70 0.16
CA GLY A 193 -8.96 -3.67 1.24
C GLY A 193 -9.90 -3.22 2.37
N GLU A 194 -9.93 -1.94 2.69
CA GLU A 194 -10.87 -1.38 3.68
C GLU A 194 -12.32 -1.51 3.19
N VAL A 195 -12.59 -1.15 1.92
CA VAL A 195 -13.93 -1.29 1.32
C VAL A 195 -14.41 -2.74 1.32
N LEU A 196 -13.54 -3.69 0.95
CA LEU A 196 -13.89 -5.11 0.92
C LEU A 196 -14.04 -5.74 2.31
N ALA A 197 -13.45 -5.14 3.33
CA ALA A 197 -13.54 -5.60 4.72
C ALA A 197 -14.78 -5.11 5.47
N LEU A 198 -15.53 -4.15 4.90
CA LEU A 198 -16.72 -3.59 5.54
C LEU A 198 -17.80 -4.63 5.77
N ASP A 199 -18.42 -4.55 6.92
CA ASP A 199 -19.65 -5.25 7.28
C ASP A 199 -20.83 -4.27 7.30
N GLN A 200 -22.07 -4.76 7.27
CA GLN A 200 -23.25 -3.89 7.33
C GLN A 200 -23.32 -3.08 8.61
N GLU A 201 -22.90 -3.67 9.74
CA GLU A 201 -22.83 -3.01 11.04
C GLU A 201 -21.83 -1.85 11.11
N ASP A 202 -20.89 -1.77 10.15
CA ASP A 202 -19.96 -0.67 10.05
C ASP A 202 -20.60 0.61 9.47
N LEU A 203 -21.82 0.50 8.91
CA LEU A 203 -22.58 1.64 8.40
C LEU A 203 -23.50 2.21 9.48
N ILE A 204 -23.31 3.46 9.82
CA ILE A 204 -24.17 4.24 10.74
C ILE A 204 -24.87 5.30 9.89
N LEU A 205 -25.83 4.84 9.07
CA LEU A 205 -26.48 5.71 8.08
C LEU A 205 -27.32 6.83 8.71
N SER A 206 -27.83 6.63 9.93
CA SER A 206 -28.54 7.67 10.69
C SER A 206 -27.67 8.88 11.04
N GLU A 207 -26.36 8.64 11.18
CA GLU A 207 -25.37 9.68 11.52
C GLU A 207 -24.52 10.07 10.29
N ALA A 208 -24.83 9.51 9.11
CA ALA A 208 -24.02 9.65 7.92
C ALA A 208 -22.53 9.31 8.18
N GLN A 209 -22.25 8.21 8.87
CA GLN A 209 -20.92 7.77 9.25
C GLN A 209 -20.64 6.33 8.83
N ILE A 210 -19.36 6.01 8.70
CA ILE A 210 -18.87 4.67 8.44
C ILE A 210 -17.66 4.35 9.32
N ARG A 211 -17.68 3.18 9.94
CA ARG A 211 -16.58 2.65 10.73
C ARG A 211 -15.62 1.88 9.83
N VAL A 212 -14.35 2.27 9.79
CA VAL A 212 -13.35 1.67 8.91
C VAL A 212 -12.20 1.09 9.72
N ARG A 213 -11.92 -0.20 9.49
CA ARG A 213 -10.77 -0.90 10.08
C ARG A 213 -9.56 -0.80 9.17
N GLY A 214 -8.52 -0.13 9.62
CA GLY A 214 -7.26 0.09 8.90
C GLY A 214 -6.16 -0.91 9.26
N LYS A 215 -4.96 -0.63 8.77
CA LYS A 215 -3.76 -1.44 9.09
C LYS A 215 -3.50 -1.48 10.60
N GLY A 216 -3.23 -2.69 11.11
CA GLY A 216 -3.01 -2.91 12.55
C GLY A 216 -4.30 -2.87 13.38
N ASN A 217 -5.44 -3.16 12.76
CA ASN A 217 -6.77 -3.18 13.38
C ASN A 217 -7.20 -1.84 14.01
N LYS A 218 -6.60 -0.73 13.57
CA LYS A 218 -6.99 0.61 14.01
C LYS A 218 -8.33 0.98 13.40
N VAL A 219 -9.29 1.30 14.24
CA VAL A 219 -10.64 1.72 13.84
C VAL A 219 -10.70 3.24 13.75
N ARG A 220 -11.35 3.75 12.70
CA ARG A 220 -11.69 5.17 12.57
C ARG A 220 -13.12 5.32 12.06
N LEU A 221 -13.79 6.37 12.52
CA LEU A 221 -15.07 6.81 12.00
C LEU A 221 -14.83 7.86 10.93
N LEU A 222 -15.52 7.72 9.81
CA LEU A 222 -15.46 8.67 8.69
C LEU A 222 -16.84 9.20 8.40
N PRO A 223 -16.98 10.50 8.10
CA PRO A 223 -18.24 11.05 7.60
C PRO A 223 -18.51 10.48 6.19
N LEU A 224 -19.77 10.27 5.89
CA LEU A 224 -20.24 9.91 4.54
C LEU A 224 -20.80 11.14 3.86
N ALA A 225 -20.34 11.41 2.63
CA ALA A 225 -20.97 12.40 1.78
C ALA A 225 -22.42 11.98 1.45
N PRO A 226 -23.36 12.91 1.28
CA PRO A 226 -24.77 12.60 0.95
C PRO A 226 -24.91 11.65 -0.23
N GLU A 227 -24.09 11.82 -1.26
CA GLU A 227 -24.08 10.98 -2.46
C GLU A 227 -23.67 9.54 -2.13
N ALA A 228 -22.70 9.36 -1.24
CA ALA A 228 -22.28 8.03 -0.79
C ALA A 228 -23.37 7.35 0.04
N VAL A 229 -24.09 8.09 0.88
CA VAL A 229 -25.25 7.58 1.64
C VAL A 229 -26.33 7.08 0.67
N GLN A 230 -26.69 7.88 -0.34
CA GLN A 230 -27.68 7.50 -1.34
C GLN A 230 -27.29 6.25 -2.11
N LEU A 231 -26.04 6.16 -2.57
CA LEU A 231 -25.52 4.98 -3.28
C LEU A 231 -25.59 3.72 -2.43
N LEU A 232 -25.21 3.83 -1.15
CA LEU A 232 -25.26 2.71 -0.21
C LEU A 232 -26.70 2.28 0.08
N GLN A 233 -27.63 3.22 0.27
CA GLN A 233 -29.03 2.94 0.48
C GLN A 233 -29.65 2.25 -0.75
N HIS A 234 -29.38 2.74 -1.97
CA HIS A 234 -29.87 2.13 -3.20
C HIS A 234 -29.33 0.70 -3.36
N TYR A 235 -28.01 0.50 -3.12
CA TYR A 235 -27.42 -0.83 -3.15
C TYR A 235 -28.10 -1.79 -2.16
N LEU A 236 -28.23 -1.38 -0.90
CA LEU A 236 -28.80 -2.21 0.16
C LEU A 236 -30.27 -2.57 -0.09
N ARG A 237 -31.07 -1.64 -0.63
CA ARG A 237 -32.50 -1.82 -0.86
C ARG A 237 -32.82 -2.57 -2.15
N LEU A 238 -32.06 -2.31 -3.24
CA LEU A 238 -32.45 -2.73 -4.58
C LEU A 238 -31.62 -3.93 -5.10
N GLU A 239 -30.37 -4.07 -4.70
CA GLU A 239 -29.47 -5.05 -5.34
C GLU A 239 -28.89 -6.08 -4.39
N ARG A 240 -28.70 -5.73 -3.11
CA ARG A 240 -28.09 -6.67 -2.18
C ARG A 240 -29.05 -7.82 -1.89
N PRO A 241 -28.63 -9.10 -2.14
CA PRO A 241 -29.51 -10.22 -1.88
C PRO A 241 -29.91 -10.30 -0.40
N PRO A 242 -31.15 -10.64 -0.07
CA PRO A 242 -31.55 -10.86 1.30
C PRO A 242 -30.84 -12.10 1.86
N ARG A 243 -30.72 -12.16 3.20
CA ARG A 243 -30.12 -13.31 3.93
C ARG A 243 -28.69 -13.68 3.53
N CYS A 244 -27.90 -12.78 2.98
CA CYS A 244 -26.46 -12.96 2.85
C CYS A 244 -25.76 -12.47 4.11
N GLY A 245 -24.58 -13.04 4.43
CA GLY A 245 -23.85 -12.79 5.68
C GLY A 245 -23.57 -11.32 5.99
N ALA A 246 -22.77 -11.04 7.02
CA ALA A 246 -22.49 -9.70 7.53
C ALA A 246 -21.82 -8.75 6.50
N ALA A 247 -21.12 -9.31 5.50
CA ALA A 247 -20.38 -8.52 4.52
C ALA A 247 -21.24 -7.45 3.85
N LEU A 248 -20.75 -6.19 3.83
CA LEU A 248 -21.45 -5.12 3.14
C LEU A 248 -21.52 -5.39 1.64
N PHE A 249 -20.38 -5.58 0.99
CA PHE A 249 -20.31 -5.82 -0.45
C PHE A 249 -20.21 -7.30 -0.78
N VAL A 250 -21.19 -7.79 -1.54
CA VAL A 250 -21.32 -9.20 -1.91
C VAL A 250 -21.35 -9.40 -3.42
N CYS A 251 -21.06 -10.60 -3.85
CA CYS A 251 -21.23 -11.01 -5.25
C CYS A 251 -22.73 -11.04 -5.59
N LEU A 252 -23.13 -10.40 -6.71
CA LEU A 252 -24.54 -10.31 -7.12
C LEU A 252 -24.97 -11.45 -8.02
N LYS A 253 -24.04 -12.15 -8.68
CA LYS A 253 -24.32 -13.16 -9.71
C LYS A 253 -23.45 -14.43 -9.52
N GLY A 254 -23.86 -15.50 -10.20
CA GLY A 254 -23.14 -16.75 -10.26
C GLY A 254 -23.19 -17.58 -8.97
N ARG A 255 -22.37 -18.62 -8.90
CA ARG A 255 -22.29 -19.55 -7.75
C ARG A 255 -21.90 -18.87 -6.44
N ALA A 256 -21.17 -17.77 -6.52
CA ALA A 256 -20.72 -16.99 -5.35
C ALA A 256 -21.71 -15.90 -4.91
N ARG A 257 -22.95 -15.88 -5.46
CA ARG A 257 -23.96 -14.86 -5.10
C ARG A 257 -24.18 -14.84 -3.58
N GLY A 258 -24.18 -13.65 -3.00
CA GLY A 258 -24.35 -13.44 -1.56
C GLY A 258 -23.08 -13.62 -0.72
N THR A 259 -21.99 -14.15 -1.30
CA THR A 259 -20.69 -14.22 -0.60
C THR A 259 -19.94 -12.90 -0.68
N ARG A 260 -19.07 -12.61 0.30
CA ARG A 260 -18.22 -11.41 0.33
C ARG A 260 -17.46 -11.23 -0.98
N MET A 261 -17.48 -10.01 -1.52
CA MET A 261 -16.70 -9.68 -2.71
C MET A 261 -15.19 -9.79 -2.42
N THR A 262 -14.46 -10.46 -3.31
CA THR A 262 -13.03 -10.72 -3.17
C THR A 262 -12.18 -9.62 -3.82
N ALA A 263 -10.90 -9.53 -3.43
CA ALA A 263 -9.94 -8.66 -4.10
C ALA A 263 -9.75 -9.02 -5.59
N ALA A 264 -9.91 -10.30 -5.96
CA ALA A 264 -9.89 -10.74 -7.35
C ALA A 264 -11.12 -10.22 -8.12
N GLY A 265 -12.31 -10.30 -7.53
CA GLY A 265 -13.54 -9.76 -8.09
C GLY A 265 -13.45 -8.25 -8.31
N LEU A 266 -12.94 -7.50 -7.32
CA LEU A 266 -12.72 -6.06 -7.45
C LEU A 266 -11.70 -5.73 -8.55
N ARG A 267 -10.60 -6.47 -8.66
CA ARG A 267 -9.63 -6.28 -9.75
C ARG A 267 -10.24 -6.55 -11.12
N SER A 268 -11.08 -7.59 -11.23
CA SER A 268 -11.78 -7.91 -12.47
C SER A 268 -12.76 -6.80 -12.86
N LEU A 269 -13.53 -6.27 -11.90
CA LEU A 269 -14.41 -5.12 -12.08
C LEU A 269 -13.67 -3.92 -12.67
N PHE A 270 -12.59 -3.48 -12.00
CA PHE A 270 -11.81 -2.34 -12.49
C PHE A 270 -11.13 -2.61 -13.83
N ARG A 271 -10.70 -3.84 -14.10
CA ARG A 271 -10.12 -4.22 -15.40
C ARG A 271 -11.16 -4.05 -16.51
N HIS A 272 -12.36 -4.57 -16.32
CA HIS A 272 -13.46 -4.44 -17.27
C HIS A 272 -13.77 -2.98 -17.59
N HIS A 273 -14.01 -2.16 -16.57
CA HIS A 273 -14.35 -0.74 -16.77
C HIS A 273 -13.21 0.09 -17.38
N ARG A 274 -11.94 -0.23 -17.07
CA ARG A 274 -10.79 0.38 -17.75
C ARG A 274 -10.76 0.06 -19.25
N GLN A 275 -11.05 -1.18 -19.61
CA GLN A 275 -11.13 -1.60 -21.01
C GLN A 275 -12.28 -0.91 -21.74
N THR A 276 -13.46 -0.86 -21.11
CA THR A 276 -14.65 -0.22 -21.68
C THR A 276 -14.49 1.28 -21.88
N THR A 277 -13.84 1.97 -20.95
CA THR A 277 -13.70 3.44 -20.99
C THR A 277 -12.41 3.92 -21.63
N GLY A 278 -11.44 3.04 -21.87
CA GLY A 278 -10.09 3.39 -22.34
C GLY A 278 -9.21 4.11 -21.30
N ILE A 279 -9.66 4.22 -20.02
CA ILE A 279 -8.94 4.95 -18.98
C ILE A 279 -8.00 4.00 -18.23
N ALA A 280 -6.84 3.71 -18.80
CA ALA A 280 -5.88 2.73 -18.28
C ALA A 280 -5.45 3.00 -16.82
N LYS A 281 -5.39 4.27 -16.41
CA LYS A 281 -4.97 4.68 -15.06
C LYS A 281 -6.07 4.60 -13.99
N ALA A 282 -7.33 4.30 -14.35
CA ALA A 282 -8.44 4.19 -13.41
C ALA A 282 -8.40 2.87 -12.64
N HIS A 283 -7.65 2.84 -11.56
CA HIS A 283 -7.55 1.72 -10.62
C HIS A 283 -7.80 2.20 -9.18
N PRO A 284 -8.15 1.33 -8.23
CA PRO A 284 -8.58 1.74 -6.88
C PRO A 284 -7.71 2.79 -6.19
N HIS A 285 -6.38 2.61 -6.22
CA HIS A 285 -5.47 3.59 -5.62
C HIS A 285 -5.52 4.97 -6.30
N ARG A 286 -5.88 5.02 -7.60
CA ARG A 286 -5.98 6.31 -8.30
C ARG A 286 -7.19 7.11 -7.80
N PHE A 287 -8.33 6.46 -7.53
CA PHE A 287 -9.51 7.12 -6.97
C PHE A 287 -9.23 7.71 -5.59
N ARG A 288 -8.59 6.94 -4.72
CA ARG A 288 -8.14 7.45 -3.42
C ARG A 288 -7.13 8.59 -3.55
N HIS A 289 -6.25 8.53 -4.55
CA HIS A 289 -5.31 9.62 -4.85
C HIS A 289 -6.06 10.87 -5.30
N THR A 290 -7.04 10.72 -6.19
CA THR A 290 -7.91 11.80 -6.67
C THR A 290 -8.62 12.45 -5.47
N PHE A 291 -9.25 11.67 -4.59
CA PHE A 291 -9.84 12.17 -3.35
C PHE A 291 -8.86 13.03 -2.55
N ALA A 292 -7.66 12.51 -2.27
CA ALA A 292 -6.69 13.26 -1.48
C ALA A 292 -6.27 14.58 -2.13
N THR A 293 -6.05 14.56 -3.44
CA THR A 293 -5.67 15.76 -4.20
C THR A 293 -6.81 16.80 -4.22
N ASP A 294 -8.05 16.34 -4.42
CA ASP A 294 -9.22 17.22 -4.46
C ASP A 294 -9.50 17.82 -3.07
N MET A 295 -9.34 17.05 -1.98
CA MET A 295 -9.45 17.57 -0.62
C MET A 295 -8.39 18.65 -0.33
N ILE A 296 -7.14 18.45 -0.75
CA ILE A 296 -6.08 19.46 -0.61
C ILE A 296 -6.45 20.73 -1.39
N ARG A 297 -6.89 20.59 -2.64
CA ARG A 297 -7.34 21.72 -3.46
C ARG A 297 -8.54 22.46 -2.87
N ALA A 298 -9.41 21.73 -2.18
CA ALA A 298 -10.53 22.30 -1.42
C ALA A 298 -10.11 22.95 -0.10
N GLY A 299 -8.81 22.88 0.28
CA GLY A 299 -8.25 23.58 1.45
C GLY A 299 -8.40 22.81 2.77
N ILE A 300 -8.58 21.46 2.74
CA ILE A 300 -8.57 20.67 3.96
C ILE A 300 -7.18 20.71 4.61
N SER A 301 -7.12 20.81 5.94
CA SER A 301 -5.83 20.76 6.64
C SER A 301 -5.16 19.38 6.50
N LEU A 302 -3.84 19.36 6.39
CA LEU A 302 -3.08 18.09 6.30
C LEU A 302 -3.35 17.12 7.46
N PRO A 303 -3.42 17.56 8.73
CA PRO A 303 -3.79 16.67 9.83
C PRO A 303 -5.18 16.03 9.66
N ALA A 304 -6.18 16.82 9.24
CA ALA A 304 -7.52 16.29 8.98
C ALA A 304 -7.51 15.27 7.83
N LEU A 305 -6.82 15.55 6.72
CA LEU A 305 -6.68 14.60 5.62
C LEU A 305 -5.96 13.32 6.05
N MET A 306 -4.89 13.43 6.85
CA MET A 306 -4.19 12.26 7.40
C MET A 306 -5.13 11.36 8.21
N GLN A 307 -5.97 11.95 9.05
CA GLN A 307 -6.95 11.22 9.84
C GLN A 307 -8.01 10.54 8.96
N LEU A 308 -8.58 11.25 7.99
CA LEU A 308 -9.52 10.69 7.02
C LEU A 308 -8.91 9.50 6.27
N MET A 309 -7.71 9.66 5.77
CA MET A 309 -7.03 8.62 5.00
C MET A 309 -6.44 7.50 5.88
N GLY A 310 -6.34 7.67 7.20
CA GLY A 310 -5.69 6.71 8.09
C GLY A 310 -4.21 6.52 7.76
N HIS A 311 -3.48 7.63 7.59
CA HIS A 311 -2.05 7.65 7.43
C HIS A 311 -1.38 7.82 8.79
N ALA A 312 -0.48 6.89 9.13
CA ALA A 312 0.30 6.96 10.37
C ALA A 312 1.52 7.90 10.25
N GLN A 313 1.93 8.24 9.02
CA GLN A 313 3.11 9.05 8.72
C GLN A 313 2.74 10.15 7.72
N ILE A 314 3.24 11.36 7.97
CA ILE A 314 2.96 12.55 7.16
C ILE A 314 3.52 12.40 5.73
N GLU A 315 4.65 11.72 5.58
CA GLU A 315 5.30 11.48 4.29
C GLU A 315 4.37 10.79 3.30
N THR A 316 3.47 9.95 3.80
CA THR A 316 2.47 9.27 2.96
C THR A 316 1.43 10.24 2.41
N THR A 317 1.11 11.29 3.15
CA THR A 317 0.16 12.34 2.73
C THR A 317 0.87 13.39 1.86
N MET A 318 2.13 13.69 2.14
CA MET A 318 2.93 14.62 1.35
C MET A 318 3.12 14.21 -0.11
N VAL A 319 2.93 12.94 -0.46
CA VAL A 319 2.92 12.46 -1.86
C VAL A 319 1.81 13.13 -2.69
N TYR A 320 0.74 13.57 -2.04
CA TYR A 320 -0.40 14.24 -2.69
C TYR A 320 -0.25 15.76 -2.75
N VAL A 321 0.70 16.32 -2.03
CA VAL A 321 0.95 17.76 -1.97
C VAL A 321 1.89 18.13 -3.10
N SER A 322 1.35 18.34 -4.29
CA SER A 322 2.04 19.04 -5.37
C SER A 322 1.73 20.52 -5.23
N ILE A 323 2.46 21.21 -4.34
CA ILE A 323 2.29 22.66 -4.16
C ILE A 323 2.95 23.37 -5.34
N THR A 324 2.15 24.01 -6.17
CA THR A 324 2.67 24.94 -7.19
C THR A 324 2.96 26.31 -6.56
N PRO A 325 3.83 27.16 -7.18
CA PRO A 325 4.02 28.53 -6.71
C PRO A 325 2.70 29.33 -6.62
N GLN A 326 1.74 29.04 -7.48
CA GLN A 326 0.40 29.64 -7.45
C GLN A 326 -0.41 29.20 -6.24
N ASP A 327 -0.34 27.92 -5.86
CA ASP A 327 -1.01 27.39 -4.66
C ASP A 327 -0.44 28.07 -3.40
N VAL A 328 0.90 28.25 -3.32
CA VAL A 328 1.56 28.96 -2.22
C VAL A 328 1.07 30.40 -2.14
N TYR A 329 0.96 31.09 -3.27
CA TYR A 329 0.46 32.45 -3.31
C TYR A 329 -1.01 32.54 -2.83
N GLN A 330 -1.87 31.65 -3.29
CA GLN A 330 -3.28 31.63 -2.87
C GLN A 330 -3.43 31.34 -1.38
N GLU A 331 -2.69 30.38 -0.85
CA GLU A 331 -2.65 30.07 0.59
C GLU A 331 -2.16 31.29 1.40
N TYR A 332 -1.11 31.96 0.93
CA TYR A 332 -0.60 33.17 1.55
C TYR A 332 -1.66 34.28 1.58
N VAL A 333 -2.31 34.57 0.45
CA VAL A 333 -3.36 35.59 0.36
C VAL A 333 -4.52 35.29 1.30
N ARG A 334 -4.97 34.01 1.36
CA ARG A 334 -6.02 33.58 2.30
C ARG A 334 -5.61 33.77 3.76
N ALA A 335 -4.37 33.38 4.09
CA ALA A 335 -3.87 33.54 5.45
C ALA A 335 -3.75 35.02 5.85
N VAL A 336 -3.23 35.86 4.97
CA VAL A 336 -3.12 37.31 5.22
C VAL A 336 -4.50 37.94 5.37
N ALA A 337 -5.47 37.57 4.54
CA ALA A 337 -6.86 38.07 4.67
C ALA A 337 -7.50 37.73 6.02
N GLN A 338 -7.12 36.61 6.63
CA GLN A 338 -7.58 36.23 7.97
C GLN A 338 -6.81 36.95 9.10
N LEU A 339 -5.60 37.42 8.83
CA LEU A 339 -4.75 38.13 9.80
C LEU A 339 -4.98 39.62 9.83
N VAL A 340 -5.60 40.22 8.79
CA VAL A 340 -5.90 41.66 8.76
C VAL A 340 -6.96 41.96 9.82
N ARG A 341 -6.51 42.27 11.02
CA ARG A 341 -7.32 43.01 12.00
C ARG A 341 -7.54 44.43 11.46
N PRO A 342 -8.75 44.98 11.55
CA PRO A 342 -8.94 46.39 11.22
C PRO A 342 -8.00 47.20 12.12
N VAL A 343 -7.09 47.91 11.48
CA VAL A 343 -6.26 48.90 12.19
C VAL A 343 -7.25 49.93 12.72
N PRO A 344 -7.31 50.19 14.05
CA PRO A 344 -8.15 51.23 14.56
C PRO A 344 -7.73 52.56 13.92
N PRO A 345 -8.68 53.45 13.55
CA PRO A 345 -8.32 54.75 13.00
C PRO A 345 -7.41 55.45 14.01
N SER A 346 -6.27 55.96 13.51
CA SER A 346 -5.38 56.80 14.30
C SER A 346 -6.20 58.02 14.72
N GLU A 347 -6.50 58.16 15.99
CA GLU A 347 -7.01 59.40 16.56
C GLU A 347 -6.00 60.50 16.28
N SER A 348 -6.38 61.43 15.40
CA SER A 348 -5.68 62.66 15.10
C SER A 348 -6.10 63.75 16.09
#